data_91bc304c4b83362df89fc1d1056de3e3
#
_entry.id   91bc304c4b83362df89fc1d1056de3e3
#
_cell.length_a   1.000
_cell.length_b   1.000
_cell.length_c   1.000
_cell.angle_alpha   90.00
_cell.angle_beta   90.00
_cell.angle_gamma   90.00
#
_symmetry.space_group_name_H-M   'P 1'
#
loop_
_entity.id
_entity.type
_entity.pdbx_description
1 polymer ?
#
loop_
_entity_poly.entity_id
_entity_poly.type
_entity_poly.pdbx_seq_one_letter_code
_entity_poly.pdbx_strand_id
1 'polypeptide(L)'
;MIKTQFIQKLLSSKYPKILLNRKKVNKALAIVLTLTLTIIYVHPSSSNSPIKEPHLQLLHTLTGHQKVTFGVPAIVISPDGQTLISGGRDDTIKFWNIHTGKLLRSINAQSDGVTSIAISPDGKLVVSGGITSPTMKIWDLRTLKMLRVDGGHTLPVETVAISPDGRLIASGSDDHTIKLWDLHTRKQLNTIAAHSAYVSNVAISPDMQTLVSSSGSDDNTIKLIDLKNRKIRYTLQGHKTPVDAIAITKDSKKLVSGSFGQLVSRNRSISTLKLWNLQTGKLLHDFSDNFSSVQSLTISPDGKILVCGNDDGTIKLWSLDTLKLLGTFEDGSSSVLRVAISPDGKLLVSSNEDSVIHIWQFN
;
A
#
# COMPACT_ATOMS: atom_id res chain seq x y z
N MET A 1 44.51 17.23 -3.51
CA MET A 1 45.42 16.42 -4.39
C MET A 1 44.75 15.22 -5.07
N ILE A 2 43.87 14.49 -4.40
CA ILE A 2 43.27 13.26 -4.99
C ILE A 2 42.29 13.52 -6.16
N LYS A 3 41.52 14.61 -6.12
CA LYS A 3 40.59 14.97 -7.20
C LYS A 3 41.25 15.37 -8.50
N THR A 4 42.45 15.95 -8.45
CA THR A 4 43.18 16.39 -9.64
C THR A 4 43.79 15.21 -10.44
N GLN A 5 44.19 14.15 -9.73
CA GLN A 5 44.71 12.93 -10.36
C GLN A 5 43.62 12.12 -11.08
N PHE A 6 42.38 12.14 -10.57
CA PHE A 6 41.25 11.43 -11.17
C PHE A 6 40.84 12.06 -12.51
N ILE A 7 40.80 13.40 -12.59
CA ILE A 7 40.46 14.15 -13.80
C ILE A 7 41.52 14.00 -14.86
N GLN A 8 42.80 13.96 -14.49
CA GLN A 8 43.88 13.70 -15.44
C GLN A 8 43.82 12.30 -16.06
N LYS A 9 43.38 11.28 -15.28
CA LYS A 9 43.23 9.91 -15.76
C LYS A 9 42.05 9.75 -16.73
N LEU A 10 40.99 10.53 -16.55
CA LEU A 10 39.81 10.54 -17.43
C LEU A 10 40.07 11.23 -18.78
N LEU A 11 40.84 12.31 -18.77
CA LEU A 11 41.17 13.07 -20.01
C LEU A 11 42.22 12.37 -20.87
N SER A 12 43.16 11.63 -20.28
CA SER A 12 44.17 10.86 -21.00
C SER A 12 43.62 9.61 -21.71
N SER A 13 42.50 9.06 -21.27
CA SER A 13 41.90 7.86 -21.86
C SER A 13 41.03 8.14 -23.10
N LYS A 14 40.52 9.38 -23.25
CA LYS A 14 39.60 9.73 -24.35
C LYS A 14 40.22 10.54 -25.49
N TYR A 15 41.42 11.19 -25.29
CA TYR A 15 42.06 12.02 -26.31
C TYR A 15 43.58 11.91 -26.27
N PRO A 16 44.18 10.89 -26.91
CA PRO A 16 45.63 10.59 -26.78
C PRO A 16 46.59 11.52 -27.55
N LYS A 17 46.15 12.62 -28.15
CA LYS A 17 47.04 13.46 -29.01
C LYS A 17 46.98 14.96 -28.73
N ILE A 18 46.73 15.44 -27.54
CA ILE A 18 46.81 16.87 -27.22
C ILE A 18 47.85 17.08 -26.11
N LEU A 19 49.10 17.35 -26.47
CA LEU A 19 50.15 17.87 -25.62
C LEU A 19 49.84 19.35 -25.31
N LEU A 20 49.11 19.65 -24.22
CA LEU A 20 48.84 21.00 -23.81
C LEU A 20 49.89 21.47 -22.78
N ASN A 21 50.55 22.58 -23.09
CA ASN A 21 51.51 23.27 -22.25
C ASN A 21 50.86 23.67 -20.90
N ARG A 22 51.48 23.32 -19.77
CA ARG A 22 50.97 23.48 -18.38
C ARG A 22 50.39 24.87 -18.08
N LYS A 23 50.92 25.95 -18.70
CA LYS A 23 50.42 27.33 -18.50
C LYS A 23 49.08 27.60 -19.18
N LYS A 24 48.72 26.87 -20.28
CA LYS A 24 47.41 27.03 -20.95
C LYS A 24 46.28 26.22 -20.29
N VAL A 25 46.61 25.12 -19.64
CA VAL A 25 45.65 24.29 -18.91
C VAL A 25 45.06 25.03 -17.68
N ASN A 26 45.91 25.77 -16.94
CA ASN A 26 45.43 26.52 -15.78
C ASN A 26 44.53 27.73 -16.15
N LYS A 27 44.73 28.33 -17.33
CA LYS A 27 43.85 29.41 -17.82
C LYS A 27 42.51 28.89 -18.33
N ALA A 28 42.50 27.75 -19.00
CA ALA A 28 41.28 27.10 -19.46
C ALA A 28 40.44 26.56 -18.27
N LEU A 29 41.11 26.06 -17.22
CA LEU A 29 40.40 25.58 -16.00
C LEU A 29 39.79 26.73 -15.20
N ALA A 30 40.45 27.90 -15.18
CA ALA A 30 39.92 29.12 -14.54
C ALA A 30 38.70 29.69 -15.27
N ILE A 31 38.67 29.61 -16.61
CA ILE A 31 37.51 30.06 -17.42
C ILE A 31 36.32 29.12 -17.30
N VAL A 32 36.56 27.81 -17.24
CA VAL A 32 35.48 26.80 -17.03
C VAL A 32 34.89 26.91 -15.60
N LEU A 33 35.71 27.16 -14.57
CA LEU A 33 35.24 27.36 -13.20
C LEU A 33 34.48 28.69 -13.03
N THR A 34 34.85 29.77 -13.72
CA THR A 34 34.13 31.04 -13.69
C THR A 34 32.82 30.97 -14.48
N LEU A 35 32.76 30.24 -15.60
CA LEU A 35 31.51 30.05 -16.35
C LEU A 35 30.53 29.11 -15.65
N THR A 36 30.99 28.12 -14.90
CA THR A 36 30.08 27.25 -14.11
C THR A 36 29.55 27.93 -12.84
N LEU A 37 30.29 28.88 -12.26
CA LEU A 37 29.80 29.67 -11.10
C LEU A 37 28.82 30.80 -11.53
N THR A 38 28.89 31.28 -12.77
CA THR A 38 27.96 32.34 -13.26
C THR A 38 26.62 31.77 -13.76
N ILE A 39 26.53 30.46 -14.07
CA ILE A 39 25.29 29.80 -14.47
C ILE A 39 24.43 29.36 -13.24
N ILE A 40 25.01 29.34 -12.03
CA ILE A 40 24.28 28.95 -10.82
C ILE A 40 23.49 30.14 -10.18
N TYR A 41 23.59 31.37 -10.72
CA TYR A 41 22.93 32.56 -10.15
C TYR A 41 21.97 33.28 -11.12
N VAL A 42 21.15 32.53 -11.82
CA VAL A 42 19.89 33.09 -12.33
C VAL A 42 18.77 32.39 -11.59
N HIS A 43 18.34 32.97 -10.48
CA HIS A 43 17.07 32.65 -9.84
C HIS A 43 15.96 33.10 -10.80
N PRO A 44 15.10 32.19 -11.28
CA PRO A 44 13.74 32.60 -11.59
C PRO A 44 13.06 32.83 -10.24
N SER A 45 12.65 34.04 -9.99
CA SER A 45 11.70 34.39 -8.93
C SER A 45 10.35 33.75 -9.26
N SER A 46 10.20 32.45 -9.03
CA SER A 46 8.92 31.79 -8.86
C SER A 46 8.74 31.57 -7.37
N SER A 47 7.76 32.22 -6.80
CA SER A 47 7.24 32.03 -5.45
C SER A 47 6.60 30.63 -5.31
N ASN A 48 7.39 29.59 -5.49
CA ASN A 48 7.04 28.28 -5.03
C ASN A 48 7.68 28.14 -3.65
N SER A 49 6.88 28.28 -2.60
CA SER A 49 7.24 27.77 -1.29
C SER A 49 7.77 26.34 -1.47
N PRO A 50 8.92 25.99 -0.90
CA PRO A 50 9.44 24.63 -1.00
C PRO A 50 8.33 23.69 -0.52
N ILE A 51 7.98 22.72 -1.34
CA ILE A 51 7.10 21.61 -0.92
C ILE A 51 7.82 21.02 0.28
N LYS A 52 7.26 21.21 1.48
CA LYS A 52 7.82 20.66 2.71
C LYS A 52 7.83 19.15 2.50
N GLU A 53 9.00 18.53 2.50
CA GLU A 53 9.11 17.08 2.38
C GLU A 53 8.30 16.44 3.51
N PRO A 54 7.43 15.48 3.23
CA PRO A 54 6.66 14.82 4.27
C PRO A 54 7.62 14.14 5.25
N HIS A 55 7.44 14.39 6.51
CA HIS A 55 8.24 13.81 7.57
C HIS A 55 7.38 12.86 8.40
N LEU A 56 7.87 11.62 8.59
CA LEU A 56 7.27 10.65 9.50
C LEU A 56 8.05 10.67 10.83
N GLN A 57 7.34 10.90 11.92
CA GLN A 57 7.88 10.79 13.27
C GLN A 57 7.22 9.62 13.99
N LEU A 58 8.00 8.66 14.47
CA LEU A 58 7.49 7.54 15.26
C LEU A 58 6.94 8.05 16.59
N LEU A 59 5.65 7.80 16.84
CA LEU A 59 4.97 8.15 18.10
C LEU A 59 4.91 6.96 19.05
N HIS A 60 4.46 5.81 18.55
CA HIS A 60 4.25 4.61 19.35
C HIS A 60 4.70 3.35 18.63
N THR A 61 5.25 2.42 19.41
CA THR A 61 5.51 1.04 19.04
C THR A 61 4.60 0.13 19.85
N LEU A 62 3.68 -0.56 19.20
CA LEU A 62 2.70 -1.44 19.85
C LEU A 62 3.20 -2.87 19.78
N THR A 63 3.46 -3.43 20.95
CA THR A 63 3.85 -4.83 21.13
C THR A 63 2.77 -5.53 21.94
N GLY A 64 2.12 -6.54 21.37
CA GLY A 64 1.05 -7.24 22.11
C GLY A 64 0.46 -8.39 21.33
N HIS A 65 0.64 -8.44 19.99
CA HIS A 65 0.48 -9.66 19.24
C HIS A 65 1.63 -10.61 19.56
N GLN A 66 1.33 -11.91 19.64
CA GLN A 66 2.38 -12.92 19.84
C GLN A 66 3.26 -12.97 18.59
N LYS A 67 4.55 -13.19 18.80
CA LYS A 67 5.50 -13.40 17.69
C LYS A 67 5.20 -14.74 17.02
N VAL A 68 4.58 -14.67 15.88
CA VAL A 68 4.29 -15.80 14.99
C VAL A 68 4.70 -15.43 13.56
N THR A 69 4.96 -16.42 12.73
CA THR A 69 5.27 -16.21 11.31
C THR A 69 4.17 -15.40 10.63
N PHE A 70 4.55 -14.40 9.82
CA PHE A 70 3.65 -13.46 9.12
C PHE A 70 2.89 -12.47 10.03
N GLY A 71 3.27 -12.29 11.25
CA GLY A 71 2.97 -11.18 12.16
C GLY A 71 1.54 -10.65 12.17
N VAL A 72 1.38 -9.35 11.82
CA VAL A 72 0.11 -8.62 11.83
C VAL A 72 -0.29 -8.23 10.38
N PRO A 73 -0.95 -9.12 9.63
CA PRO A 73 -1.30 -8.88 8.23
C PRO A 73 -2.55 -7.99 8.02
N ALA A 74 -3.24 -7.59 9.08
CA ALA A 74 -4.48 -6.83 8.96
C ALA A 74 -4.54 -5.68 9.97
N ILE A 75 -4.76 -4.46 9.46
CA ILE A 75 -5.03 -3.27 10.28
C ILE A 75 -6.14 -2.42 9.66
N VAL A 76 -6.92 -1.76 10.49
CA VAL A 76 -7.88 -0.73 10.09
C VAL A 76 -8.03 0.30 11.20
N ILE A 77 -8.24 1.56 10.83
CA ILE A 77 -8.51 2.65 11.77
C ILE A 77 -10.02 2.90 11.78
N SER A 78 -10.60 3.07 12.96
CA SER A 78 -12.02 3.38 13.12
C SER A 78 -12.40 4.71 12.43
N PRO A 79 -13.64 4.85 11.93
CA PRO A 79 -14.07 6.05 11.22
C PRO A 79 -13.95 7.36 12.01
N ASP A 80 -14.02 7.28 13.35
CA ASP A 80 -13.79 8.41 14.25
C ASP A 80 -12.31 8.74 14.49
N GLY A 81 -11.40 7.92 13.94
CA GLY A 81 -9.95 8.10 14.08
C GLY A 81 -9.39 7.81 15.48
N GLN A 82 -10.16 7.19 16.40
CA GLN A 82 -9.75 7.01 17.79
C GLN A 82 -9.17 5.62 18.08
N THR A 83 -9.61 4.62 17.33
CA THR A 83 -9.26 3.22 17.58
C THR A 83 -8.55 2.62 16.37
N LEU A 84 -7.38 2.05 16.61
CA LEU A 84 -6.74 1.13 15.67
C LEU A 84 -7.20 -0.29 16.00
N ILE A 85 -7.56 -1.05 14.97
CA ILE A 85 -7.94 -2.47 15.07
C ILE A 85 -6.92 -3.27 14.27
N SER A 86 -6.32 -4.27 14.88
CA SER A 86 -5.33 -5.14 14.25
C SER A 86 -5.71 -6.61 14.36
N GLY A 87 -5.48 -7.35 13.29
CA GLY A 87 -5.64 -8.80 13.24
C GLY A 87 -4.29 -9.47 13.04
N GLY A 88 -3.95 -10.38 13.93
CA GLY A 88 -2.68 -11.09 13.93
C GLY A 88 -2.82 -12.55 13.49
N ARG A 89 -1.69 -13.14 13.12
CA ARG A 89 -1.56 -14.58 12.92
C ARG A 89 -1.60 -15.36 14.27
N ASP A 90 -1.64 -14.63 15.39
CA ASP A 90 -1.83 -15.15 16.75
C ASP A 90 -3.32 -15.39 17.11
N ASP A 91 -4.19 -15.50 16.11
CA ASP A 91 -5.63 -15.76 16.26
C ASP A 91 -6.43 -14.63 16.91
N THR A 92 -5.80 -13.48 17.16
CA THR A 92 -6.45 -12.40 17.88
C THR A 92 -6.75 -11.19 17.00
N ILE A 93 -7.85 -10.49 17.36
CA ILE A 93 -8.08 -9.11 16.97
C ILE A 93 -7.88 -8.23 18.21
N LYS A 94 -7.04 -7.21 18.09
CA LYS A 94 -6.72 -6.27 19.15
C LYS A 94 -7.20 -4.87 18.81
N PHE A 95 -7.61 -4.15 19.85
CA PHE A 95 -8.12 -2.78 19.77
C PHE A 95 -7.19 -1.89 20.56
N TRP A 96 -6.70 -0.82 19.95
CA TRP A 96 -5.72 0.08 20.53
C TRP A 96 -6.24 1.52 20.48
N ASN A 97 -6.00 2.29 21.52
CA ASN A 97 -6.15 3.74 21.42
C ASN A 97 -5.00 4.29 20.54
N ILE A 98 -5.36 4.86 19.39
CA ILE A 98 -4.34 5.27 18.40
C ILE A 98 -3.45 6.42 18.88
N HIS A 99 -3.95 7.27 19.77
CA HIS A 99 -3.23 8.44 20.27
C HIS A 99 -2.30 8.12 21.46
N THR A 100 -2.65 7.11 22.26
CA THR A 100 -1.85 6.76 23.45
C THR A 100 -1.07 5.46 23.28
N GLY A 101 -1.30 4.72 22.20
CA GLY A 101 -0.71 3.40 21.96
C GLY A 101 -1.18 2.30 22.92
N LYS A 102 -2.14 2.56 23.80
CA LYS A 102 -2.59 1.58 24.82
C LYS A 102 -3.53 0.54 24.23
N LEU A 103 -3.28 -0.73 24.57
CA LEU A 103 -4.22 -1.82 24.29
C LEU A 103 -5.51 -1.60 25.09
N LEU A 104 -6.64 -1.52 24.39
CA LEU A 104 -7.97 -1.35 24.99
C LEU A 104 -8.62 -2.71 25.27
N ARG A 105 -8.54 -3.63 24.31
CA ARG A 105 -9.13 -4.97 24.41
C ARG A 105 -8.53 -5.92 23.37
N SER A 106 -8.75 -7.22 23.60
CA SER A 106 -8.38 -8.31 22.67
C SER A 106 -9.50 -9.33 22.62
N ILE A 107 -9.77 -9.89 21.45
CA ILE A 107 -10.71 -10.99 21.23
C ILE A 107 -10.03 -12.11 20.46
N ASN A 108 -10.37 -13.37 20.78
CA ASN A 108 -9.97 -14.51 19.96
C ASN A 108 -10.88 -14.56 18.74
N ALA A 109 -10.34 -14.32 17.58
CA ALA A 109 -11.12 -14.10 16.38
C ALA A 109 -11.19 -15.34 15.47
N GLN A 110 -10.09 -15.93 15.13
CA GLN A 110 -9.96 -17.07 14.22
C GLN A 110 -9.17 -18.18 14.91
N SER A 111 -9.29 -19.39 14.45
CA SER A 111 -8.50 -20.52 14.96
C SER A 111 -7.14 -20.64 14.27
N ASP A 112 -6.87 -19.84 13.21
CA ASP A 112 -5.69 -20.03 12.36
C ASP A 112 -5.21 -18.70 11.75
N GLY A 113 -5.33 -17.62 12.51
CA GLY A 113 -4.87 -16.30 12.12
C GLY A 113 -5.88 -15.49 11.29
N VAL A 114 -5.78 -14.17 11.44
CA VAL A 114 -6.59 -13.18 10.73
C VAL A 114 -5.83 -12.71 9.47
N THR A 115 -6.44 -12.82 8.29
CA THR A 115 -5.86 -12.39 7.01
C THR A 115 -6.18 -10.95 6.68
N SER A 116 -7.44 -10.54 6.93
CA SER A 116 -7.97 -9.25 6.56
C SER A 116 -9.01 -8.76 7.54
N ILE A 117 -9.11 -7.44 7.71
CA ILE A 117 -10.12 -6.78 8.57
C ILE A 117 -10.72 -5.59 7.84
N ALA A 118 -12.03 -5.42 7.97
CA ALA A 118 -12.74 -4.21 7.57
C ALA A 118 -13.69 -3.77 8.68
N ILE A 119 -13.87 -2.45 8.84
CA ILE A 119 -14.83 -1.85 9.80
C ILE A 119 -15.97 -1.17 9.06
N SER A 120 -17.19 -1.27 9.60
CA SER A 120 -18.35 -0.56 9.06
C SER A 120 -18.20 0.96 9.21
N PRO A 121 -18.76 1.77 8.29
CA PRO A 121 -18.65 3.23 8.35
C PRO A 121 -19.26 3.87 9.62
N ASP A 122 -20.20 3.18 10.28
CA ASP A 122 -20.77 3.60 11.56
C ASP A 122 -19.94 3.15 12.77
N GLY A 123 -18.83 2.45 12.55
CA GLY A 123 -17.91 1.97 13.59
C GLY A 123 -18.46 0.84 14.47
N LYS A 124 -19.58 0.20 14.11
CA LYS A 124 -20.23 -0.79 15.00
C LYS A 124 -19.89 -2.24 14.70
N LEU A 125 -19.52 -2.55 13.47
CA LEU A 125 -19.24 -3.91 13.02
C LEU A 125 -17.83 -4.02 12.46
N VAL A 126 -17.19 -5.14 12.77
CA VAL A 126 -15.92 -5.55 12.13
C VAL A 126 -16.16 -6.86 11.40
N VAL A 127 -15.59 -6.96 10.20
CA VAL A 127 -15.55 -8.18 9.40
C VAL A 127 -14.11 -8.66 9.34
N SER A 128 -13.88 -9.97 9.57
CA SER A 128 -12.54 -10.57 9.47
C SER A 128 -12.54 -11.80 8.55
N GLY A 129 -11.49 -11.94 7.75
CA GLY A 129 -11.11 -13.16 7.03
C GLY A 129 -10.11 -13.98 7.83
N GLY A 130 -9.93 -15.25 7.48
CA GLY A 130 -8.98 -16.14 8.15
C GLY A 130 -8.37 -17.17 7.20
N ILE A 131 -7.14 -17.63 7.53
CA ILE A 131 -6.30 -18.47 6.67
C ILE A 131 -6.92 -19.83 6.35
N THR A 132 -7.53 -20.48 7.32
CA THR A 132 -8.10 -21.82 7.10
C THR A 132 -9.62 -21.81 7.10
N SER A 133 -10.22 -20.66 7.45
CA SER A 133 -11.68 -20.55 7.50
C SER A 133 -12.26 -20.15 6.15
N PRO A 134 -13.12 -20.97 5.57
CA PRO A 134 -13.84 -20.59 4.36
C PRO A 134 -14.96 -19.56 4.63
N THR A 135 -15.19 -19.20 5.90
CA THR A 135 -16.21 -18.23 6.28
C THR A 135 -15.57 -17.01 6.94
N MET A 136 -15.94 -15.82 6.46
CA MET A 136 -15.65 -14.58 7.17
C MET A 136 -16.43 -14.55 8.48
N LYS A 137 -15.93 -13.80 9.46
CA LYS A 137 -16.63 -13.56 10.73
C LYS A 137 -17.03 -12.09 10.83
N ILE A 138 -18.20 -11.83 11.42
CA ILE A 138 -18.71 -10.49 11.71
C ILE A 138 -18.80 -10.33 13.23
N TRP A 139 -18.29 -9.22 13.72
CA TRP A 139 -18.22 -8.91 15.16
C TRP A 139 -19.01 -7.65 15.46
N ASP A 140 -19.93 -7.70 16.42
CA ASP A 140 -20.56 -6.52 17.00
C ASP A 140 -19.59 -5.89 18.01
N LEU A 141 -19.12 -4.67 17.76
CA LEU A 141 -18.11 -4.02 18.59
C LEU A 141 -18.61 -3.53 19.93
N ARG A 142 -19.92 -3.39 20.10
CA ARG A 142 -20.52 -3.03 21.36
C ARG A 142 -20.56 -4.22 22.33
N THR A 143 -20.92 -5.40 21.80
CA THR A 143 -21.09 -6.62 22.62
C THR A 143 -19.88 -7.55 22.55
N LEU A 144 -18.97 -7.35 21.58
CA LEU A 144 -17.84 -8.23 21.23
C LEU A 144 -18.27 -9.66 20.87
N LYS A 145 -19.52 -9.84 20.48
CA LYS A 145 -20.03 -11.14 20.07
C LYS A 145 -19.90 -11.31 18.57
N MET A 146 -19.54 -12.52 18.18
CA MET A 146 -19.57 -12.95 16.79
C MET A 146 -21.03 -13.10 16.35
N LEU A 147 -21.34 -12.55 15.20
CA LEU A 147 -22.63 -12.68 14.53
C LEU A 147 -22.54 -13.82 13.50
N ARG A 148 -23.59 -14.62 13.42
CA ARG A 148 -23.66 -15.71 12.44
C ARG A 148 -23.71 -15.14 11.01
N VAL A 149 -22.97 -15.77 10.10
CA VAL A 149 -23.00 -15.52 8.65
C VAL A 149 -23.54 -16.76 7.98
N ASP A 150 -24.50 -16.59 7.06
CA ASP A 150 -25.10 -17.68 6.31
C ASP A 150 -24.36 -17.83 4.96
N GLY A 151 -23.80 -19.04 4.74
CA GLY A 151 -23.00 -19.35 3.56
C GLY A 151 -21.50 -19.18 3.81
N GLY A 152 -20.69 -19.41 2.81
CA GLY A 152 -19.24 -19.31 2.88
C GLY A 152 -18.56 -19.53 1.53
N HIS A 153 -17.28 -19.25 1.46
CA HIS A 153 -16.39 -19.73 0.43
C HIS A 153 -16.11 -21.21 0.62
N THR A 154 -15.48 -21.85 -0.35
CA THR A 154 -15.06 -23.26 -0.24
C THR A 154 -13.62 -23.39 0.23
N LEU A 155 -12.84 -22.29 0.16
CA LEU A 155 -11.46 -22.18 0.59
C LEU A 155 -11.27 -20.91 1.44
N PRO A 156 -10.10 -20.67 2.04
CA PRO A 156 -9.79 -19.50 2.89
C PRO A 156 -10.23 -18.15 2.32
N VAL A 157 -10.61 -17.24 3.23
CA VAL A 157 -10.97 -15.85 2.89
C VAL A 157 -9.73 -14.98 3.06
N GLU A 158 -9.13 -14.56 1.96
CA GLU A 158 -7.91 -13.76 1.95
C GLU A 158 -8.18 -12.28 2.22
N THR A 159 -9.31 -11.76 1.75
CA THR A 159 -9.60 -10.33 1.80
C THR A 159 -11.07 -10.04 2.02
N VAL A 160 -11.34 -8.96 2.77
CA VAL A 160 -12.71 -8.45 3.00
C VAL A 160 -12.73 -6.93 2.87
N ALA A 161 -13.83 -6.40 2.33
CA ALA A 161 -14.10 -4.98 2.25
C ALA A 161 -15.57 -4.70 2.58
N ILE A 162 -15.84 -3.56 3.25
CA ILE A 162 -17.20 -3.07 3.50
C ILE A 162 -17.42 -1.84 2.62
N SER A 163 -18.61 -1.74 2.05
CA SER A 163 -18.98 -0.60 1.22
C SER A 163 -19.08 0.70 2.04
N PRO A 164 -18.80 1.86 1.42
CA PRO A 164 -18.90 3.18 2.08
C PRO A 164 -20.28 3.51 2.68
N ASP A 165 -21.35 2.92 2.13
CA ASP A 165 -22.72 3.07 2.68
C ASP A 165 -23.04 2.08 3.79
N GLY A 166 -22.13 1.17 4.13
CA GLY A 166 -22.29 0.17 5.19
C GLY A 166 -23.32 -0.92 4.89
N ARG A 167 -23.69 -1.17 3.63
CA ARG A 167 -24.71 -2.16 3.28
C ARG A 167 -24.13 -3.45 2.72
N LEU A 168 -22.99 -3.38 2.06
CA LEU A 168 -22.40 -4.48 1.30
C LEU A 168 -21.06 -4.90 1.91
N ILE A 169 -20.82 -6.21 1.95
CA ILE A 169 -19.50 -6.78 2.15
C ILE A 169 -19.07 -7.44 0.83
N ALA A 170 -17.81 -7.25 0.45
CA ALA A 170 -17.15 -8.05 -0.55
C ALA A 170 -16.08 -8.91 0.13
N SER A 171 -16.02 -10.19 -0.21
CA SER A 171 -14.95 -11.10 0.23
C SER A 171 -14.31 -11.77 -0.96
N GLY A 172 -12.98 -11.89 -0.94
CA GLY A 172 -12.19 -12.62 -1.93
C GLY A 172 -11.52 -13.81 -1.27
N SER A 173 -11.36 -14.89 -2.03
CA SER A 173 -10.93 -16.19 -1.49
C SER A 173 -9.99 -16.92 -2.42
N ASP A 174 -9.31 -17.91 -1.85
CA ASP A 174 -8.52 -18.91 -2.56
C ASP A 174 -9.38 -19.78 -3.50
N ASP A 175 -10.71 -19.78 -3.33
CA ASP A 175 -11.62 -20.45 -4.25
C ASP A 175 -11.83 -19.70 -5.59
N HIS A 176 -11.01 -18.69 -5.87
CA HIS A 176 -10.98 -17.86 -7.08
C HIS A 176 -12.21 -16.99 -7.26
N THR A 177 -13.09 -16.93 -6.27
CA THR A 177 -14.35 -16.19 -6.35
C THR A 177 -14.36 -14.97 -5.44
N ILE A 178 -15.19 -14.01 -5.83
CA ILE A 178 -15.62 -12.93 -4.96
C ILE A 178 -17.07 -13.20 -4.59
N LYS A 179 -17.37 -13.07 -3.28
CA LYS A 179 -18.75 -13.12 -2.82
C LYS A 179 -19.19 -11.77 -2.29
N LEU A 180 -20.44 -11.43 -2.56
CA LEU A 180 -21.10 -10.24 -2.07
C LEU A 180 -22.13 -10.63 -1.04
N TRP A 181 -22.21 -9.87 0.05
CA TRP A 181 -23.06 -10.13 1.20
C TRP A 181 -23.78 -8.86 1.63
N ASP A 182 -25.01 -8.99 2.09
CA ASP A 182 -25.68 -7.91 2.79
C ASP A 182 -25.18 -7.85 4.25
N LEU A 183 -24.65 -6.70 4.67
CA LEU A 183 -24.04 -6.54 5.99
C LEU A 183 -25.08 -6.67 7.13
N HIS A 184 -26.31 -6.24 6.92
CA HIS A 184 -27.34 -6.24 7.97
C HIS A 184 -28.01 -7.60 8.12
N THR A 185 -28.40 -8.20 6.99
CA THR A 185 -29.03 -9.54 7.01
C THR A 185 -28.01 -10.66 7.09
N ARG A 186 -26.72 -10.38 6.76
CA ARG A 186 -25.60 -11.32 6.73
C ARG A 186 -25.77 -12.46 5.74
N LYS A 187 -26.66 -12.28 4.77
CA LYS A 187 -26.93 -13.27 3.70
C LYS A 187 -26.03 -13.02 2.50
N GLN A 188 -25.60 -14.10 1.88
CA GLN A 188 -24.93 -14.04 0.60
C GLN A 188 -25.87 -13.57 -0.49
N LEU A 189 -25.47 -12.55 -1.25
CA LEU A 189 -26.23 -11.97 -2.35
C LEU A 189 -25.79 -12.51 -3.71
N ASN A 190 -24.48 -12.72 -3.90
CA ASN A 190 -23.94 -13.15 -5.19
C ASN A 190 -22.57 -13.82 -5.03
N THR A 191 -22.22 -14.62 -6.08
CA THR A 191 -20.86 -15.13 -6.29
C THR A 191 -20.41 -14.72 -7.68
N ILE A 192 -19.19 -14.19 -7.79
CA ILE A 192 -18.56 -13.75 -9.03
C ILE A 192 -17.30 -14.60 -9.23
N ALA A 193 -17.27 -15.44 -10.29
CA ALA A 193 -16.05 -16.10 -10.72
C ALA A 193 -15.16 -15.04 -11.40
N ALA A 194 -14.24 -14.47 -10.64
CA ALA A 194 -13.50 -13.31 -11.08
C ALA A 194 -12.16 -13.68 -11.70
N HIS A 195 -11.45 -14.63 -11.13
CA HIS A 195 -10.05 -14.89 -11.43
C HIS A 195 -9.78 -16.37 -11.71
N SER A 196 -8.65 -16.66 -12.35
CA SER A 196 -8.16 -18.03 -12.56
C SER A 196 -7.25 -18.52 -11.42
N ALA A 197 -6.92 -17.62 -10.48
CA ALA A 197 -6.15 -17.90 -9.26
C ALA A 197 -6.84 -17.24 -8.05
N TYR A 198 -6.25 -17.34 -6.86
CA TYR A 198 -6.81 -16.76 -5.65
C TYR A 198 -7.01 -15.24 -5.75
N VAL A 199 -8.04 -14.74 -5.07
CA VAL A 199 -8.33 -13.30 -4.99
C VAL A 199 -7.53 -12.71 -3.83
N SER A 200 -6.46 -12.00 -4.16
CA SER A 200 -5.53 -11.43 -3.17
C SER A 200 -6.09 -10.18 -2.47
N ASN A 201 -6.86 -9.36 -3.21
CA ASN A 201 -7.44 -8.15 -2.61
C ASN A 201 -8.76 -7.76 -3.27
N VAL A 202 -9.64 -7.11 -2.48
CA VAL A 202 -10.89 -6.50 -2.96
C VAL A 202 -11.04 -5.10 -2.38
N ALA A 203 -11.59 -4.18 -3.19
CA ALA A 203 -11.92 -2.81 -2.76
C ALA A 203 -13.19 -2.32 -3.45
N ILE A 204 -14.03 -1.59 -2.72
CA ILE A 204 -15.24 -0.96 -3.26
C ILE A 204 -14.97 0.53 -3.44
N SER A 205 -15.26 1.07 -4.62
CA SER A 205 -15.06 2.49 -4.91
C SER A 205 -15.97 3.38 -4.03
N PRO A 206 -15.49 4.55 -3.62
CA PRO A 206 -16.28 5.49 -2.79
C PRO A 206 -17.62 5.89 -3.40
N ASP A 207 -17.75 5.92 -4.72
CA ASP A 207 -19.00 6.21 -5.43
C ASP A 207 -19.96 5.01 -5.54
N MET A 208 -19.60 3.85 -4.97
CA MET A 208 -20.38 2.61 -5.00
C MET A 208 -20.64 2.03 -6.40
N GLN A 209 -19.86 2.42 -7.41
CA GLN A 209 -20.08 1.95 -8.78
C GLN A 209 -19.20 0.77 -9.17
N THR A 210 -17.99 0.70 -8.61
CA THR A 210 -16.99 -0.29 -9.01
C THR A 210 -16.50 -1.12 -7.82
N LEU A 211 -16.53 -2.43 -7.97
CA LEU A 211 -15.75 -3.34 -7.16
C LEU A 211 -14.46 -3.65 -7.92
N VAL A 212 -13.33 -3.47 -7.26
CA VAL A 212 -12.01 -3.82 -7.78
C VAL A 212 -11.54 -5.09 -7.09
N SER A 213 -10.98 -6.01 -7.85
CA SER A 213 -10.30 -7.18 -7.30
C SER A 213 -8.97 -7.40 -7.98
N SER A 214 -7.98 -7.87 -7.23
CA SER A 214 -6.69 -8.31 -7.74
C SER A 214 -6.47 -9.79 -7.46
N SER A 215 -5.58 -10.39 -8.22
CA SER A 215 -5.31 -11.81 -8.13
C SER A 215 -3.82 -12.11 -7.94
N GLY A 216 -3.59 -13.23 -7.29
CA GLY A 216 -2.28 -13.79 -7.05
C GLY A 216 -1.67 -14.49 -8.27
N SER A 217 -0.75 -15.42 -8.01
CA SER A 217 0.04 -16.14 -9.01
C SER A 217 -0.81 -16.72 -10.13
N ASP A 218 -0.26 -16.70 -11.33
CA ASP A 218 -0.79 -17.22 -12.60
C ASP A 218 -1.91 -16.41 -13.27
N ASP A 219 -2.63 -15.54 -12.57
CA ASP A 219 -3.61 -14.62 -13.15
C ASP A 219 -2.99 -13.21 -13.33
N ASN A 220 -2.40 -12.66 -12.26
CA ASN A 220 -1.71 -11.35 -12.23
C ASN A 220 -2.54 -10.19 -12.79
N THR A 221 -3.88 -10.32 -12.81
CA THR A 221 -4.79 -9.31 -13.34
C THR A 221 -5.53 -8.57 -12.24
N ILE A 222 -6.09 -7.43 -12.64
CA ILE A 222 -7.05 -6.69 -11.83
C ILE A 222 -8.37 -6.67 -12.60
N LYS A 223 -9.47 -6.95 -11.92
CA LYS A 223 -10.82 -6.87 -12.50
C LYS A 223 -11.54 -5.63 -11.97
N LEU A 224 -12.12 -4.85 -12.88
CA LEU A 224 -13.06 -3.81 -12.56
C LEU A 224 -14.48 -4.34 -12.81
N ILE A 225 -15.25 -4.47 -11.75
CA ILE A 225 -16.57 -5.09 -11.75
C ILE A 225 -17.61 -4.01 -11.48
N ASP A 226 -18.60 -3.92 -12.32
CA ASP A 226 -19.76 -3.04 -12.13
C ASP A 226 -20.64 -3.60 -10.99
N LEU A 227 -20.80 -2.84 -9.91
CA LEU A 227 -21.55 -3.27 -8.73
C LEU A 227 -23.06 -3.40 -8.98
N LYS A 228 -23.63 -2.63 -9.92
CA LYS A 228 -25.05 -2.64 -10.22
C LYS A 228 -25.47 -3.93 -10.92
N ASN A 229 -24.73 -4.34 -11.95
CA ASN A 229 -25.04 -5.54 -12.73
C ASN A 229 -24.18 -6.74 -12.36
N ARG A 230 -23.15 -6.55 -11.49
CA ARG A 230 -22.24 -7.58 -10.97
C ARG A 230 -21.44 -8.29 -12.07
N LYS A 231 -21.10 -7.56 -13.14
CA LYS A 231 -20.34 -8.07 -14.29
C LYS A 231 -18.97 -7.42 -14.35
N ILE A 232 -17.96 -8.18 -14.80
CA ILE A 232 -16.64 -7.68 -15.10
C ILE A 232 -16.76 -6.69 -16.27
N ARG A 233 -16.36 -5.44 -16.03
CA ARG A 233 -16.34 -4.37 -17.03
C ARG A 233 -15.00 -4.30 -17.75
N TYR A 234 -13.90 -4.44 -16.99
CA TYR A 234 -12.54 -4.44 -17.51
C TYR A 234 -11.68 -5.46 -16.80
N THR A 235 -10.75 -6.05 -17.56
CA THR A 235 -9.61 -6.81 -17.05
C THR A 235 -8.35 -6.02 -17.35
N LEU A 236 -7.66 -5.55 -16.30
CA LEU A 236 -6.43 -4.79 -16.42
C LEU A 236 -5.26 -5.77 -16.46
N GLN A 237 -4.51 -5.72 -17.53
CA GLN A 237 -3.30 -6.51 -17.73
C GLN A 237 -2.07 -5.61 -17.68
N GLY A 238 -0.93 -6.14 -17.25
CA GLY A 238 0.33 -5.39 -17.26
C GLY A 238 1.22 -5.63 -16.05
N HIS A 239 0.69 -6.18 -14.95
CA HIS A 239 1.53 -6.79 -13.91
C HIS A 239 2.08 -8.13 -14.41
N LYS A 240 3.31 -8.44 -14.05
CA LYS A 240 3.99 -9.71 -14.41
C LYS A 240 4.07 -10.68 -13.23
N THR A 241 3.65 -10.22 -12.08
CA THR A 241 3.71 -10.91 -10.79
C THR A 241 2.40 -10.69 -10.04
N PRO A 242 2.11 -11.46 -8.98
CA PRO A 242 0.91 -11.31 -8.16
C PRO A 242 0.66 -9.87 -7.74
N VAL A 243 -0.60 -9.44 -7.80
CA VAL A 243 -1.02 -8.08 -7.41
C VAL A 243 -1.59 -8.14 -6.01
N ASP A 244 -0.76 -7.79 -5.01
CA ASP A 244 -1.11 -7.95 -3.59
C ASP A 244 -1.69 -6.70 -2.94
N ALA A 245 -1.58 -5.56 -3.60
CA ALA A 245 -2.06 -4.30 -3.04
C ALA A 245 -2.84 -3.47 -4.06
N ILE A 246 -4.00 -2.94 -3.65
CA ILE A 246 -4.81 -2.00 -4.42
C ILE A 246 -5.30 -0.87 -3.52
N ALA A 247 -5.39 0.34 -4.08
CA ALA A 247 -5.98 1.49 -3.42
C ALA A 247 -6.73 2.36 -4.43
N ILE A 248 -7.93 2.84 -4.05
CA ILE A 248 -8.79 3.68 -4.89
C ILE A 248 -8.77 5.10 -4.32
N THR A 249 -8.65 6.12 -5.18
CA THR A 249 -8.76 7.52 -4.76
C THR A 249 -10.18 7.86 -4.29
N LYS A 250 -10.30 8.80 -3.34
CA LYS A 250 -11.58 9.20 -2.76
C LYS A 250 -12.59 9.74 -3.79
N ASP A 251 -12.10 10.29 -4.89
CA ASP A 251 -12.93 10.78 -6.01
C ASP A 251 -13.37 9.66 -6.98
N SER A 252 -13.01 8.40 -6.70
CA SER A 252 -13.31 7.22 -7.52
C SER A 252 -12.80 7.29 -8.96
N LYS A 253 -11.75 8.11 -9.23
CA LYS A 253 -11.22 8.27 -10.58
C LYS A 253 -9.99 7.44 -10.86
N LYS A 254 -9.16 7.19 -9.85
CA LYS A 254 -7.88 6.51 -10.00
C LYS A 254 -7.81 5.27 -9.13
N LEU A 255 -7.14 4.25 -9.65
CA LEU A 255 -6.75 3.04 -8.92
C LEU A 255 -5.23 2.96 -8.94
N VAL A 256 -4.63 2.69 -7.80
CA VAL A 256 -3.22 2.31 -7.71
C VAL A 256 -3.14 0.82 -7.39
N SER A 257 -2.22 0.12 -8.02
CA SER A 257 -1.95 -1.29 -7.77
C SER A 257 -0.46 -1.53 -7.59
N GLY A 258 -0.13 -2.37 -6.62
CA GLY A 258 1.22 -2.84 -6.34
C GLY A 258 1.32 -4.34 -6.49
N SER A 259 2.44 -4.82 -7.03
CA SER A 259 2.67 -6.23 -7.22
C SER A 259 3.85 -6.75 -6.40
N PHE A 260 3.86 -8.06 -6.20
CA PHE A 260 4.98 -8.77 -5.60
C PHE A 260 6.21 -8.67 -6.49
N GLY A 261 7.40 -8.56 -5.89
CA GLY A 261 8.65 -8.45 -6.62
C GLY A 261 9.08 -9.80 -7.20
N GLN A 262 9.55 -9.79 -8.44
CA GLN A 262 10.21 -10.93 -9.03
C GLN A 262 11.73 -10.74 -8.95
N LEU A 263 12.44 -11.71 -8.39
CA LEU A 263 13.90 -11.74 -8.41
C LEU A 263 14.38 -11.95 -9.85
N VAL A 264 14.97 -10.91 -10.45
CA VAL A 264 15.54 -10.97 -11.79
C VAL A 264 17.05 -11.29 -11.75
N SER A 265 17.69 -11.05 -10.61
CA SER A 265 19.06 -11.42 -10.30
C SER A 265 19.27 -11.48 -8.79
N ARG A 266 20.44 -11.97 -8.32
CA ARG A 266 20.75 -12.17 -6.89
C ARG A 266 20.45 -10.98 -5.96
N ASN A 267 20.26 -9.76 -6.48
CA ASN A 267 20.02 -8.54 -5.70
C ASN A 267 19.01 -7.59 -6.37
N ARG A 268 18.17 -8.04 -7.30
CA ARG A 268 17.23 -7.18 -7.99
C ARG A 268 15.85 -7.83 -8.06
N SER A 269 14.92 -7.31 -7.28
CA SER A 269 13.48 -7.56 -7.40
C SER A 269 12.88 -6.53 -8.35
N ILE A 270 11.98 -6.93 -9.21
CA ILE A 270 11.17 -6.00 -10.00
C ILE A 270 9.76 -6.07 -9.43
N SER A 271 9.38 -5.05 -8.71
CA SER A 271 7.98 -4.80 -8.41
C SER A 271 7.46 -3.72 -9.35
N THR A 272 6.20 -3.76 -9.63
CA THR A 272 5.55 -2.75 -10.45
C THR A 272 4.45 -2.07 -9.64
N LEU A 273 4.56 -0.77 -9.50
CA LEU A 273 3.51 0.10 -8.97
C LEU A 273 2.86 0.82 -10.16
N LYS A 274 1.56 0.68 -10.33
CA LYS A 274 0.84 1.20 -11.49
C LYS A 274 -0.35 2.06 -11.09
N LEU A 275 -0.58 3.11 -11.87
CA LEU A 275 -1.73 4.00 -11.74
C LEU A 275 -2.66 3.81 -12.93
N TRP A 276 -3.94 3.61 -12.66
CA TRP A 276 -4.97 3.34 -13.66
C TRP A 276 -6.12 4.34 -13.54
N ASN A 277 -6.77 4.62 -14.66
CA ASN A 277 -8.06 5.28 -14.68
C ASN A 277 -9.15 4.25 -14.34
N LEU A 278 -9.87 4.46 -13.23
CA LEU A 278 -10.85 3.50 -12.73
C LEU A 278 -12.07 3.37 -13.64
N GLN A 279 -12.45 4.43 -14.37
CA GLN A 279 -13.62 4.41 -15.23
C GLN A 279 -13.38 3.75 -16.58
N THR A 280 -12.17 3.91 -17.13
CA THR A 280 -11.83 3.42 -18.48
C THR A 280 -10.92 2.19 -18.48
N GLY A 281 -10.34 1.83 -17.34
CA GLY A 281 -9.37 0.75 -17.20
C GLY A 281 -8.01 1.04 -17.84
N LYS A 282 -7.76 2.26 -18.34
CA LYS A 282 -6.49 2.60 -19.00
C LYS A 282 -5.36 2.82 -18.00
N LEU A 283 -4.18 2.31 -18.30
CA LEU A 283 -2.95 2.63 -17.56
C LEU A 283 -2.63 4.11 -17.77
N LEU A 284 -2.44 4.83 -16.66
CA LEU A 284 -2.05 6.25 -16.65
C LEU A 284 -0.56 6.43 -16.40
N HIS A 285 0.03 5.62 -15.52
CA HIS A 285 1.45 5.71 -15.17
C HIS A 285 1.99 4.37 -14.66
N ASP A 286 3.26 4.12 -14.94
CA ASP A 286 4.03 2.98 -14.41
C ASP A 286 5.19 3.54 -13.57
N PHE A 287 5.19 3.27 -12.27
CA PHE A 287 6.24 3.71 -11.35
C PHE A 287 7.41 2.73 -11.38
N SER A 288 8.13 2.66 -12.49
CA SER A 288 9.17 1.67 -12.75
C SER A 288 10.36 1.71 -11.79
N ASP A 289 10.46 2.74 -10.95
CA ASP A 289 11.56 2.95 -10.01
C ASP A 289 11.32 2.33 -8.61
N ASN A 290 10.19 1.65 -8.40
CA ASN A 290 9.94 0.92 -7.17
C ASN A 290 10.51 -0.51 -7.28
N PHE A 291 11.62 -0.77 -6.61
CA PHE A 291 12.37 -2.04 -6.72
C PHE A 291 12.05 -3.08 -5.65
N SER A 292 11.19 -2.78 -4.69
CA SER A 292 10.74 -3.70 -3.65
C SER A 292 9.31 -4.18 -3.89
N SER A 293 8.96 -5.36 -3.39
CA SER A 293 7.58 -5.87 -3.43
C SER A 293 6.66 -4.96 -2.64
N VAL A 294 5.53 -4.58 -3.23
CA VAL A 294 4.53 -3.77 -2.55
C VAL A 294 3.52 -4.67 -1.86
N GLN A 295 3.57 -4.72 -0.54
CA GLN A 295 2.67 -5.52 0.30
C GLN A 295 1.35 -4.81 0.60
N SER A 296 1.38 -3.49 0.70
CA SER A 296 0.22 -2.69 1.05
C SER A 296 0.26 -1.29 0.47
N LEU A 297 -0.91 -0.77 0.14
CA LEU A 297 -1.11 0.58 -0.37
C LEU A 297 -2.21 1.28 0.41
N THR A 298 -2.00 2.57 0.68
CA THR A 298 -3.06 3.46 1.15
C THR A 298 -2.87 4.85 0.54
N ILE A 299 -3.97 5.61 0.42
CA ILE A 299 -3.96 6.96 -0.14
C ILE A 299 -4.45 7.92 0.94
N SER A 300 -3.77 9.06 1.08
CA SER A 300 -4.17 10.10 2.03
C SER A 300 -5.60 10.59 1.76
N PRO A 301 -6.36 11.03 2.79
CA PRO A 301 -7.77 11.46 2.63
C PRO A 301 -7.97 12.61 1.65
N ASP A 302 -6.93 13.44 1.41
CA ASP A 302 -6.92 14.50 0.41
C ASP A 302 -6.59 14.01 -1.01
N GLY A 303 -6.24 12.72 -1.16
CA GLY A 303 -5.94 12.09 -2.44
C GLY A 303 -4.58 12.43 -3.05
N LYS A 304 -3.68 13.12 -2.31
CA LYS A 304 -2.42 13.62 -2.86
C LYS A 304 -1.22 12.71 -2.62
N ILE A 305 -1.22 11.94 -1.53
CA ILE A 305 -0.11 11.11 -1.13
C ILE A 305 -0.51 9.64 -1.18
N LEU A 306 0.29 8.86 -1.89
CA LEU A 306 0.25 7.41 -1.87
C LEU A 306 1.33 6.92 -0.90
N VAL A 307 0.96 6.00 -0.02
CA VAL A 307 1.87 5.32 0.90
C VAL A 307 1.96 3.85 0.51
N CYS A 308 3.18 3.36 0.39
CA CYS A 308 3.49 1.97 0.08
C CYS A 308 4.24 1.34 1.25
N GLY A 309 3.75 0.22 1.77
CA GLY A 309 4.49 -0.68 2.64
C GLY A 309 5.14 -1.77 1.81
N ASN A 310 6.43 -2.00 2.01
CA ASN A 310 7.24 -2.87 1.18
C ASN A 310 7.82 -4.05 1.97
N ASP A 311 8.18 -5.11 1.25
CA ASP A 311 8.79 -6.33 1.80
C ASP A 311 10.25 -6.15 2.26
N ASP A 312 10.88 -5.04 1.88
CA ASP A 312 12.22 -4.66 2.34
C ASP A 312 12.22 -3.87 3.67
N GLY A 313 11.07 -3.80 4.35
CA GLY A 313 10.91 -3.06 5.60
C GLY A 313 10.78 -1.55 5.42
N THR A 314 10.67 -1.05 4.18
CA THR A 314 10.51 0.38 3.92
C THR A 314 9.07 0.81 3.75
N ILE A 315 8.80 2.08 4.12
CA ILE A 315 7.59 2.81 3.79
C ILE A 315 7.96 3.90 2.79
N LYS A 316 7.38 3.88 1.60
CA LYS A 316 7.62 4.88 0.56
C LYS A 316 6.42 5.79 0.38
N LEU A 317 6.67 7.08 0.29
CA LEU A 317 5.66 8.11 0.05
C LEU A 317 5.80 8.66 -1.37
N TRP A 318 4.71 8.70 -2.12
CA TRP A 318 4.66 9.19 -3.49
C TRP A 318 3.61 10.31 -3.62
N SER A 319 3.92 11.34 -4.38
CA SER A 319 2.93 12.34 -4.79
C SER A 319 2.08 11.80 -5.94
N LEU A 320 0.76 11.77 -5.79
CA LEU A 320 -0.16 11.40 -6.88
C LEU A 320 -0.42 12.54 -7.87
N ASP A 321 0.01 13.76 -7.53
CA ASP A 321 -0.07 14.93 -8.43
C ASP A 321 1.15 15.00 -9.36
N THR A 322 2.35 14.83 -8.79
CA THR A 322 3.62 14.93 -9.56
C THR A 322 4.18 13.59 -9.97
N LEU A 323 3.64 12.47 -9.44
CA LEU A 323 4.08 11.09 -9.66
C LEU A 323 5.53 10.84 -9.23
N LYS A 324 6.05 11.65 -8.29
CA LYS A 324 7.42 11.56 -7.78
C LYS A 324 7.46 10.95 -6.38
N LEU A 325 8.55 10.23 -6.10
CA LEU A 325 8.87 9.79 -4.74
C LEU A 325 9.15 11.02 -3.88
N LEU A 326 8.46 11.10 -2.72
CA LEU A 326 8.62 12.16 -1.74
C LEU A 326 9.58 11.78 -0.62
N GLY A 327 9.65 10.50 -0.26
CA GLY A 327 10.54 10.01 0.77
C GLY A 327 10.47 8.50 0.95
N THR A 328 11.51 7.95 1.59
CA THR A 328 11.60 6.54 2.00
C THR A 328 11.96 6.51 3.47
N PHE A 329 11.23 5.72 4.24
CA PHE A 329 11.37 5.60 5.69
C PHE A 329 11.50 4.14 6.07
N GLU A 330 12.37 3.85 7.04
CA GLU A 330 12.56 2.51 7.60
C GLU A 330 11.51 2.25 8.68
N ASP A 331 10.78 1.13 8.58
CA ASP A 331 9.85 0.68 9.63
C ASP A 331 10.58 -0.01 10.80
N GLY A 332 11.83 -0.40 10.59
CA GLY A 332 12.63 -1.11 11.59
C GLY A 332 12.37 -2.61 11.64
N SER A 333 11.71 -3.16 10.62
CA SER A 333 11.41 -4.59 10.45
C SER A 333 11.91 -5.11 9.12
N SER A 334 11.82 -6.43 8.89
CA SER A 334 12.17 -7.05 7.62
C SER A 334 11.12 -6.83 6.53
N SER A 335 9.83 -6.66 6.91
CA SER A 335 8.73 -6.48 5.94
C SER A 335 7.58 -5.70 6.55
N VAL A 336 7.07 -4.69 5.83
CA VAL A 336 5.85 -3.94 6.16
C VAL A 336 4.65 -4.61 5.50
N LEU A 337 3.83 -5.28 6.29
CA LEU A 337 2.69 -6.05 5.78
C LEU A 337 1.47 -5.19 5.45
N ARG A 338 1.20 -4.15 6.26
CA ARG A 338 0.07 -3.23 6.02
C ARG A 338 0.40 -1.80 6.42
N VAL A 339 -0.22 -0.87 5.69
CA VAL A 339 -0.21 0.56 6.01
C VAL A 339 -1.64 1.11 5.99
N ALA A 340 -1.94 2.04 6.92
CA ALA A 340 -3.23 2.73 6.98
C ALA A 340 -3.02 4.18 7.42
N ILE A 341 -3.80 5.12 6.86
CA ILE A 341 -3.80 6.54 7.25
C ILE A 341 -5.08 6.85 8.01
N SER A 342 -4.96 7.64 9.08
CA SER A 342 -6.13 8.10 9.84
C SER A 342 -7.06 8.97 8.99
N PRO A 343 -8.39 9.00 9.29
CA PRO A 343 -9.35 9.78 8.51
C PRO A 343 -9.06 11.27 8.42
N ASP A 344 -8.33 11.84 9.40
CA ASP A 344 -7.87 13.24 9.41
C ASP A 344 -6.53 13.46 8.68
N GLY A 345 -5.90 12.39 8.21
CA GLY A 345 -4.63 12.42 7.48
C GLY A 345 -3.39 12.69 8.32
N LYS A 346 -3.49 12.70 9.66
CA LYS A 346 -2.37 13.10 10.54
C LYS A 346 -1.54 11.93 11.05
N LEU A 347 -2.10 10.72 11.07
CA LEU A 347 -1.41 9.53 11.54
C LEU A 347 -1.29 8.51 10.41
N LEU A 348 -0.13 7.91 10.32
CA LEU A 348 0.14 6.71 9.54
C LEU A 348 0.34 5.55 10.52
N VAL A 349 -0.20 4.40 10.20
CA VAL A 349 0.04 3.16 10.93
C VAL A 349 0.68 2.16 9.97
N SER A 350 1.74 1.50 10.41
CA SER A 350 2.34 0.35 9.74
C SER A 350 2.30 -0.87 10.64
N SER A 351 2.10 -2.05 10.06
CA SER A 351 2.24 -3.33 10.76
C SER A 351 3.18 -4.24 9.99
N ASN A 352 3.87 -5.13 10.70
CA ASN A 352 4.96 -5.88 10.14
C ASN A 352 4.95 -7.36 10.52
N GLU A 353 5.85 -8.14 9.93
CA GLU A 353 5.96 -9.57 10.17
C GLU A 353 6.58 -9.92 11.53
N ASP A 354 7.22 -8.96 12.22
CA ASP A 354 7.74 -9.12 13.58
C ASP A 354 6.65 -9.04 14.66
N SER A 355 5.37 -8.97 14.26
CA SER A 355 4.21 -8.79 15.14
C SER A 355 4.17 -7.46 15.87
N VAL A 356 4.79 -6.44 15.29
CA VAL A 356 4.85 -5.06 15.80
C VAL A 356 3.99 -4.15 14.93
N ILE A 357 3.40 -3.15 15.55
CA ILE A 357 2.68 -2.08 14.87
C ILE A 357 3.32 -0.75 15.27
N HIS A 358 3.62 0.09 14.29
CA HIS A 358 4.10 1.44 14.52
C HIS A 358 3.02 2.47 14.20
N ILE A 359 2.94 3.51 15.03
CA ILE A 359 2.11 4.68 14.78
C ILE A 359 3.03 5.87 14.57
N TRP A 360 2.88 6.51 13.42
CA TRP A 360 3.71 7.63 12.98
C TRP A 360 2.85 8.89 12.89
N GLN A 361 3.43 10.02 13.28
CA GLN A 361 2.88 11.33 12.94
C GLN A 361 3.30 11.70 11.52
N PHE A 362 2.32 12.13 10.76
CA PHE A 362 2.47 12.56 9.37
C PHE A 362 2.48 14.12 9.37
N ASN A 363 3.62 14.75 9.03
CA ASN A 363 3.81 16.20 9.07
C ASN A 363 4.08 16.77 7.67
#